data_f212e6c7c72a152e55c8d2c9152f433c
#
_entry.id   f212e6c7c72a152e55c8d2c9152f433c
#
_cell.length_a   1.000
_cell.length_b   1.000
_cell.length_c   1.000
_cell.angle_alpha   90.00
_cell.angle_beta   90.00
_cell.angle_gamma   90.00
#
_symmetry.space_group_name_H-M   'P 1'
#
loop_
_entity.id
_entity.type
_entity.pdbx_description
1 polymer ?
#
loop_
_entity_poly.entity_id
_entity_poly.type
_entity_poly.pdbx_seq_one_letter_code
_entity_poly.pdbx_strand_id
1 'polypeptide(L)'
;MAARKVHPVRTLIVFAVVVAALFGSMAALKVWTPRLGLDLRGGTTITLTAENVTGGGLIDPNSLEQARSIIEQRVNGLGVGEAEITTSGDRQIVVAVPNVGQDELVELVGTTAQLRFRPVYTMESVTPAVDPNAEPTAEPEDGNNRPAPGLPTAPPEPLAPRPSTEGAEGATAPDQALAWQPSEQDLSDFAQWTCGQEFPDVADQPLFSCDEAGTTKFLLGPTIISGEQVTDAQSGIPQGQFEWVVSLEFNSEGSAQFEEATRQLAAKSSPQNQFAIVLDGNTISAPSVDQAIPGGQAQISGSFTQASAESLAQVLRYGALPLSFTVDSVDTVSPTLGAEQLNAGLIAGAVGLLIVLAYCVLYYRALALVVFSTLSLAAVLTYQAMVLLGPVTGFALNLPAVAGAVVAIGLTADSFVIFYAKIRDEVQAGRTLRSAVETGWDKSKRTILIANAVSLLSAVVLFILAIGAIRGFAFTLALTTVIDLAVAFWFTKPLMTLLARTQYFGSGKHRFSGLSADHMGVRGLPGRRPATAGEEA
;
A
#
# COMPACT_ATOMS: atom_id res chain seq x y z
N MET A 1 -25.18 20.91 -40.34
CA MET A 1 -24.85 21.59 -39.08
C MET A 1 -23.70 22.56 -39.35
N ALA A 2 -23.91 23.86 -39.25
CA ALA A 2 -22.91 24.89 -39.50
C ALA A 2 -21.80 24.78 -38.45
N ALA A 3 -20.56 24.49 -38.87
CA ALA A 3 -19.40 24.41 -37.98
C ALA A 3 -19.21 25.79 -37.30
N ARG A 4 -19.43 25.85 -36.00
CA ARG A 4 -19.20 27.02 -35.16
C ARG A 4 -17.72 27.42 -35.32
N LYS A 5 -17.46 28.59 -35.93
CA LYS A 5 -16.11 29.15 -36.10
C LYS A 5 -15.50 29.36 -34.72
N VAL A 6 -14.73 28.41 -34.23
CA VAL A 6 -13.97 28.55 -32.97
C VAL A 6 -12.80 29.52 -33.23
N HIS A 7 -12.76 30.62 -32.49
CA HIS A 7 -11.67 31.59 -32.57
C HIS A 7 -10.41 31.00 -31.90
N PRO A 8 -9.30 30.72 -32.63
CA PRO A 8 -8.15 30.04 -32.09
C PRO A 8 -7.51 30.74 -30.88
N VAL A 9 -7.49 32.07 -30.91
CA VAL A 9 -6.96 32.90 -29.80
C VAL A 9 -7.80 32.72 -28.54
N ARG A 10 -9.12 32.71 -28.64
CA ARG A 10 -10.03 32.53 -27.49
C ARG A 10 -9.82 31.14 -26.85
N THR A 11 -9.65 30.10 -27.67
CA THR A 11 -9.38 28.74 -27.17
C THR A 11 -8.07 28.66 -26.41
N LEU A 12 -6.99 29.26 -26.94
CA LEU A 12 -5.69 29.32 -26.26
C LEU A 12 -5.76 30.10 -24.94
N ILE A 13 -6.47 31.24 -24.91
CA ILE A 13 -6.64 32.01 -23.69
C ILE A 13 -7.39 31.20 -22.62
N VAL A 14 -8.54 30.57 -23.00
CA VAL A 14 -9.29 29.72 -22.07
C VAL A 14 -8.43 28.59 -21.52
N PHE A 15 -7.63 27.94 -22.39
CA PHE A 15 -6.75 26.87 -21.98
C PHE A 15 -5.62 27.36 -21.04
N ALA A 16 -5.04 28.51 -21.34
CA ALA A 16 -4.05 29.14 -20.47
C ALA A 16 -4.63 29.51 -19.09
N VAL A 17 -5.89 29.97 -19.03
CA VAL A 17 -6.60 30.22 -17.78
C VAL A 17 -6.81 28.92 -16.98
N VAL A 18 -7.14 27.80 -17.64
CA VAL A 18 -7.24 26.49 -16.98
C VAL A 18 -5.90 26.07 -16.37
N VAL A 19 -4.80 26.19 -17.12
CA VAL A 19 -3.46 25.87 -16.60
C VAL A 19 -3.10 26.75 -15.42
N ALA A 20 -3.38 28.05 -15.49
CA ALA A 20 -3.15 29.00 -14.39
C ALA A 20 -4.03 28.67 -13.16
N ALA A 21 -5.28 28.26 -13.37
CA ALA A 21 -6.17 27.86 -12.29
C ALA A 21 -5.68 26.59 -11.58
N LEU A 22 -5.10 25.63 -12.31
CA LEU A 22 -4.46 24.44 -11.72
C LEU A 22 -3.22 24.85 -10.88
N PHE A 23 -2.40 25.78 -11.34
CA PHE A 23 -1.32 26.34 -10.50
C PHE A 23 -1.85 27.07 -9.27
N GLY A 24 -2.92 27.83 -9.44
CA GLY A 24 -3.59 28.51 -8.33
C GLY A 24 -4.13 27.53 -7.28
N SER A 25 -4.68 26.38 -7.70
CA SER A 25 -5.15 25.33 -6.78
C SER A 25 -3.99 24.66 -6.04
N MET A 26 -2.85 24.41 -6.69
CA MET A 26 -1.64 23.90 -6.03
C MET A 26 -1.13 24.89 -4.95
N ALA A 27 -1.14 26.19 -5.27
CA ALA A 27 -0.74 27.22 -4.33
C ALA A 27 -1.71 27.35 -3.15
N ALA A 28 -3.01 27.27 -3.40
CA ALA A 28 -4.05 27.32 -2.36
C ALA A 28 -3.98 26.13 -1.40
N LEU A 29 -3.71 24.93 -1.92
CA LEU A 29 -3.54 23.70 -1.16
C LEU A 29 -2.13 23.58 -0.55
N LYS A 30 -1.18 24.47 -0.91
CA LYS A 30 0.22 24.44 -0.51
C LYS A 30 0.94 23.12 -0.86
N VAL A 31 0.48 22.39 -1.87
CA VAL A 31 1.05 21.12 -2.34
C VAL A 31 1.80 21.39 -3.64
N TRP A 32 3.14 21.21 -3.61
CA TRP A 32 4.01 21.50 -4.76
C TRP A 32 4.69 20.26 -5.31
N THR A 33 4.81 19.19 -4.52
CA THR A 33 5.47 17.94 -4.91
C THR A 33 4.48 16.80 -4.96
N PRO A 34 4.57 15.89 -5.94
CA PRO A 34 3.75 14.69 -5.95
C PRO A 34 4.17 13.79 -4.77
N ARG A 35 3.22 13.03 -4.24
CA ARG A 35 3.52 11.97 -3.27
C ARG A 35 4.36 10.91 -3.95
N LEU A 36 5.44 10.48 -3.32
CA LEU A 36 6.30 9.41 -3.83
C LEU A 36 5.87 8.09 -3.22
N GLY A 37 5.83 7.03 -4.03
CA GLY A 37 5.58 5.68 -3.58
C GLY A 37 6.76 5.07 -2.83
N LEU A 38 6.53 3.90 -2.26
CA LEU A 38 7.51 3.16 -1.45
C LEU A 38 8.80 2.89 -2.23
N ASP A 39 8.70 2.51 -3.50
CA ASP A 39 9.84 2.22 -4.39
C ASP A 39 10.82 3.41 -4.50
N LEU A 40 10.32 4.65 -4.31
CA LEU A 40 11.12 5.88 -4.46
C LEU A 40 11.52 6.50 -3.13
N ARG A 41 10.77 6.26 -2.04
CA ARG A 41 11.09 6.74 -0.69
C ARG A 41 11.88 5.73 0.12
N GLY A 42 11.76 4.45 -0.23
CA GLY A 42 12.19 3.35 0.59
C GLY A 42 11.18 2.98 1.67
N GLY A 43 11.27 1.77 2.16
CA GLY A 43 10.39 1.22 3.19
C GLY A 43 10.21 -0.29 3.03
N THR A 44 9.25 -0.86 3.74
CA THR A 44 9.00 -2.29 3.77
C THR A 44 7.61 -2.61 3.23
N THR A 45 7.53 -3.62 2.36
CA THR A 45 6.27 -4.22 1.91
C THR A 45 6.19 -5.64 2.46
N ILE A 46 5.11 -5.95 3.16
CA ILE A 46 4.83 -7.29 3.67
C ILE A 46 3.58 -7.82 2.99
N THR A 47 3.66 -9.05 2.48
CA THR A 47 2.49 -9.79 2.01
C THR A 47 2.09 -10.80 3.07
N LEU A 48 0.87 -10.67 3.56
CA LEU A 48 0.27 -11.52 4.58
C LEU A 48 -0.76 -12.44 3.93
N THR A 49 -0.70 -13.73 4.20
CA THR A 49 -1.74 -14.68 3.80
C THR A 49 -2.59 -15.04 5.00
N ALA A 50 -3.90 -14.81 4.87
CA ALA A 50 -4.87 -15.09 5.92
C ALA A 50 -5.17 -16.58 6.02
N GLU A 51 -5.24 -17.07 7.25
CA GLU A 51 -5.67 -18.42 7.63
C GLU A 51 -6.79 -18.34 8.65
N ASN A 52 -7.73 -19.28 8.57
CA ASN A 52 -8.77 -19.38 9.60
C ASN A 52 -8.18 -19.92 10.90
N VAL A 53 -8.46 -19.26 12.01
CA VAL A 53 -8.02 -19.68 13.37
C VAL A 53 -8.49 -21.10 13.73
N THR A 54 -9.58 -21.57 13.14
CA THR A 54 -10.17 -22.90 13.38
C THR A 54 -9.75 -23.98 12.38
N GLY A 55 -8.79 -23.69 11.49
CA GLY A 55 -8.22 -24.68 10.55
C GLY A 55 -9.13 -25.03 9.37
N GLY A 56 -8.84 -24.49 8.19
CA GLY A 56 -9.34 -24.94 6.90
C GLY A 56 -10.79 -24.55 6.56
N GLY A 57 -10.95 -23.51 5.75
CA GLY A 57 -12.23 -23.06 5.21
C GLY A 57 -12.07 -21.89 4.26
N LEU A 58 -13.16 -21.47 3.61
CA LEU A 58 -13.20 -20.23 2.86
C LEU A 58 -13.13 -19.05 3.85
N ILE A 59 -12.27 -18.09 3.57
CA ILE A 59 -12.17 -16.86 4.36
C ILE A 59 -13.36 -15.98 4.01
N ASP A 60 -14.07 -15.49 5.05
CA ASP A 60 -15.12 -14.51 4.85
C ASP A 60 -14.52 -13.17 4.38
N PRO A 61 -14.98 -12.62 3.24
CA PRO A 61 -14.49 -11.32 2.75
C PRO A 61 -14.66 -10.17 3.75
N ASN A 62 -15.68 -10.22 4.62
CA ASN A 62 -15.89 -9.21 5.65
C ASN A 62 -14.79 -9.29 6.74
N SER A 63 -14.41 -10.50 7.14
CA SER A 63 -13.32 -10.71 8.11
C SER A 63 -11.98 -10.24 7.55
N LEU A 64 -11.71 -10.45 6.25
CA LEU A 64 -10.49 -9.94 5.60
C LEU A 64 -10.47 -8.41 5.54
N GLU A 65 -11.60 -7.78 5.24
CA GLU A 65 -11.70 -6.30 5.21
C GLU A 65 -11.62 -5.71 6.62
N GLN A 66 -12.18 -6.37 7.63
CA GLN A 66 -12.02 -5.98 9.03
C GLN A 66 -10.55 -6.07 9.47
N ALA A 67 -9.87 -7.18 9.12
CA ALA A 67 -8.44 -7.33 9.39
C ALA A 67 -7.61 -6.24 8.71
N ARG A 68 -7.90 -5.93 7.44
CA ARG A 68 -7.27 -4.82 6.72
C ARG A 68 -7.44 -3.49 7.47
N SER A 69 -8.64 -3.21 7.96
CA SER A 69 -8.93 -1.97 8.70
C SER A 69 -8.16 -1.90 10.02
N ILE A 70 -8.05 -3.01 10.74
CA ILE A 70 -7.28 -3.08 12.01
C ILE A 70 -5.79 -2.89 11.73
N ILE A 71 -5.24 -3.57 10.71
CA ILE A 71 -3.84 -3.41 10.30
C ILE A 71 -3.56 -1.95 9.90
N GLU A 72 -4.48 -1.32 9.17
CA GLU A 72 -4.37 0.10 8.80
C GLU A 72 -4.33 1.01 10.03
N GLN A 73 -5.14 0.75 11.05
CA GLN A 73 -5.13 1.51 12.30
C GLN A 73 -3.83 1.29 13.09
N ARG A 74 -3.34 0.05 13.18
CA ARG A 74 -2.07 -0.28 13.84
C ARG A 74 -0.89 0.44 13.18
N VAL A 75 -0.79 0.37 11.86
CA VAL A 75 0.28 1.03 11.08
C VAL A 75 0.19 2.54 11.18
N ASN A 76 -1.01 3.12 11.11
CA ASN A 76 -1.21 4.56 11.31
C ASN A 76 -0.85 5.00 12.73
N GLY A 77 -1.00 4.13 13.72
CA GLY A 77 -0.57 4.36 15.11
C GLY A 77 0.93 4.59 15.28
N LEU A 78 1.76 4.07 14.36
CA LEU A 78 3.21 4.38 14.31
C LEU A 78 3.49 5.83 13.86
N GLY A 79 2.47 6.62 13.54
CA GLY A 79 2.63 7.98 13.02
C GLY A 79 3.07 8.04 11.55
N VAL A 80 3.03 6.93 10.83
CA VAL A 80 3.41 6.82 9.42
C VAL A 80 2.18 7.12 8.57
N GLY A 81 1.95 8.39 8.23
CA GLY A 81 0.73 8.87 7.57
C GLY A 81 0.56 8.51 6.08
N GLU A 82 1.34 7.57 5.54
CA GLU A 82 1.31 7.22 4.10
C GLU A 82 1.43 5.70 3.84
N ALA A 83 0.98 4.88 4.80
CA ALA A 83 0.91 3.43 4.59
C ALA A 83 -0.15 3.08 3.54
N GLU A 84 0.16 2.13 2.67
CA GLU A 84 -0.79 1.58 1.70
C GLU A 84 -1.11 0.14 2.09
N ILE A 85 -2.34 -0.11 2.54
CA ILE A 85 -2.81 -1.45 2.90
C ILE A 85 -3.93 -1.85 1.94
N THR A 86 -3.69 -2.91 1.17
CA THR A 86 -4.60 -3.39 0.14
C THR A 86 -4.85 -4.88 0.26
N THR A 87 -6.08 -5.31 -0.01
CA THR A 87 -6.39 -6.73 -0.17
C THR A 87 -6.01 -7.20 -1.57
N SER A 88 -5.43 -8.40 -1.67
CA SER A 88 -5.04 -9.04 -2.93
C SER A 88 -5.68 -10.42 -3.01
N GLY A 89 -6.62 -10.58 -3.96
CA GLY A 89 -7.43 -11.79 -4.02
C GLY A 89 -8.39 -11.92 -2.83
N ASP A 90 -8.65 -13.15 -2.43
CA ASP A 90 -9.59 -13.52 -1.36
C ASP A 90 -8.92 -13.88 -0.02
N ARG A 91 -7.58 -13.86 0.04
CA ARG A 91 -6.80 -14.35 1.18
C ARG A 91 -5.60 -13.48 1.58
N GLN A 92 -5.19 -12.52 0.77
CA GLN A 92 -3.94 -11.79 1.03
C GLN A 92 -4.20 -10.34 1.39
N ILE A 93 -3.37 -9.83 2.29
CA ILE A 93 -3.25 -8.40 2.59
C ILE A 93 -1.81 -7.98 2.29
N VAL A 94 -1.64 -6.97 1.47
CA VAL A 94 -0.35 -6.35 1.18
C VAL A 94 -0.25 -5.06 1.98
N VAL A 95 0.75 -4.98 2.83
CA VAL A 95 1.03 -3.84 3.73
C VAL A 95 2.32 -3.19 3.27
N ALA A 96 2.26 -1.97 2.77
CA ALA A 96 3.41 -1.21 2.29
C ALA A 96 3.58 0.05 3.15
N VAL A 97 4.69 0.13 3.89
CA VAL A 97 4.94 1.20 4.86
C VAL A 97 6.28 1.87 4.59
N PRO A 98 6.30 3.19 4.34
CA PRO A 98 7.54 3.93 4.13
C PRO A 98 8.28 4.14 5.46
N ASN A 99 9.62 4.09 5.41
CA ASN A 99 10.53 4.40 6.52
C ASN A 99 10.39 3.55 7.79
N VAL A 100 9.72 2.40 7.74
CA VAL A 100 9.62 1.45 8.86
C VAL A 100 10.52 0.24 8.58
N GLY A 101 11.21 -0.23 9.62
CA GLY A 101 12.06 -1.42 9.55
C GLY A 101 11.24 -2.69 9.37
N GLN A 102 11.88 -3.72 8.83
CA GLN A 102 11.25 -5.01 8.59
C GLN A 102 10.74 -5.63 9.91
N ASP A 103 11.59 -5.70 10.93
CA ASP A 103 11.30 -6.40 12.17
C ASP A 103 10.13 -5.74 12.92
N GLU A 104 10.14 -4.41 13.01
CA GLU A 104 9.08 -3.62 13.64
C GLU A 104 7.72 -3.79 12.94
N LEU A 105 7.73 -3.83 11.59
CA LEU A 105 6.50 -4.00 10.83
C LEU A 105 5.97 -5.43 10.92
N VAL A 106 6.84 -6.44 10.87
CA VAL A 106 6.46 -7.86 11.01
C VAL A 106 5.83 -8.11 12.38
N GLU A 107 6.44 -7.59 13.46
CA GLU A 107 5.92 -7.71 14.81
C GLU A 107 4.53 -7.06 14.93
N LEU A 108 4.34 -5.86 14.38
CA LEU A 108 3.09 -5.12 14.48
C LEU A 108 1.92 -5.76 13.72
N VAL A 109 2.18 -6.29 12.51
CA VAL A 109 1.12 -6.81 11.63
C VAL A 109 0.95 -8.31 11.69
N GLY A 110 1.99 -9.05 12.11
CA GLY A 110 1.98 -10.52 12.19
C GLY A 110 1.27 -11.07 13.44
N THR A 111 1.20 -10.27 14.53
CA THR A 111 0.56 -10.69 15.76
C THR A 111 -0.95 -10.59 15.67
N THR A 112 -1.65 -11.68 15.95
CA THR A 112 -3.12 -11.71 16.01
C THR A 112 -3.64 -10.88 17.18
N ALA A 113 -2.86 -10.81 18.26
CA ALA A 113 -3.14 -10.07 19.49
C ALA A 113 -4.47 -10.44 20.14
N GLN A 114 -4.78 -11.71 20.16
CA GLN A 114 -5.93 -12.22 20.90
C GLN A 114 -5.65 -12.17 22.40
N LEU A 115 -6.08 -11.08 23.03
CA LEU A 115 -5.98 -10.92 24.47
C LEU A 115 -7.13 -11.65 25.17
N ARG A 116 -6.80 -12.50 26.15
CA ARG A 116 -7.78 -13.23 26.96
C ARG A 116 -7.38 -13.23 28.43
N PHE A 117 -8.36 -13.04 29.29
CA PHE A 117 -8.20 -13.16 30.75
C PHE A 117 -8.77 -14.48 31.19
N ARG A 118 -7.94 -15.36 31.75
CA ARG A 118 -8.30 -16.71 32.16
C ARG A 118 -7.97 -16.99 33.61
N PRO A 119 -8.79 -17.73 34.38
CA PRO A 119 -8.46 -18.09 35.73
C PRO A 119 -7.35 -19.13 35.76
N VAL A 120 -6.41 -19.02 36.66
CA VAL A 120 -5.37 -20.03 36.88
C VAL A 120 -5.94 -21.15 37.73
N TYR A 121 -5.91 -22.40 37.24
CA TYR A 121 -6.26 -23.58 38.02
C TYR A 121 -5.04 -24.14 38.76
N THR A 122 -3.94 -24.38 38.02
CA THR A 122 -2.65 -24.82 38.58
C THR A 122 -1.49 -24.30 37.75
N MET A 123 -0.32 -24.24 38.35
CA MET A 123 0.93 -23.89 37.67
C MET A 123 2.06 -24.80 38.15
N GLU A 124 3.01 -25.08 37.27
CA GLU A 124 4.20 -25.89 37.55
C GLU A 124 5.44 -25.21 36.99
N SER A 125 6.52 -25.18 37.79
CA SER A 125 7.82 -24.71 37.31
C SER A 125 8.47 -25.76 36.44
N VAL A 126 8.89 -25.37 35.24
CA VAL A 126 9.56 -26.20 34.27
C VAL A 126 11.03 -25.83 34.26
N THR A 127 11.90 -26.83 34.39
CA THR A 127 13.34 -26.59 34.12
C THR A 127 13.48 -26.35 32.61
N PRO A 128 14.07 -25.22 32.16
CA PRO A 128 14.20 -24.95 30.73
C PRO A 128 14.92 -26.13 30.06
N ALA A 129 14.38 -26.61 28.94
CA ALA A 129 15.09 -27.58 28.11
C ALA A 129 16.39 -26.91 27.64
N VAL A 130 17.53 -27.54 27.95
CA VAL A 130 18.82 -27.04 27.49
C VAL A 130 18.81 -27.02 25.97
N ASP A 131 19.07 -25.85 25.40
CA ASP A 131 19.15 -25.66 23.95
C ASP A 131 20.12 -26.68 23.35
N PRO A 132 19.69 -27.61 22.45
CA PRO A 132 20.59 -28.60 21.87
C PRO A 132 21.69 -27.99 20.99
N ASN A 133 21.68 -26.67 20.74
CA ASN A 133 22.68 -25.91 20.01
C ASN A 133 23.61 -25.06 20.89
N ALA A 134 23.47 -25.08 22.23
CA ALA A 134 24.44 -24.45 23.10
C ALA A 134 25.79 -25.18 23.01
N GLU A 135 26.84 -24.49 22.55
CA GLU A 135 28.19 -25.02 22.49
C GLU A 135 28.61 -25.56 23.89
N PRO A 136 29.11 -26.79 23.99
CA PRO A 136 29.51 -27.36 25.28
C PRO A 136 30.71 -26.60 25.81
N THR A 137 30.53 -25.93 26.94
CA THR A 137 31.65 -25.48 27.78
C THR A 137 32.40 -26.72 28.21
N ALA A 138 33.67 -26.84 27.80
CA ALA A 138 34.52 -27.97 28.06
C ALA A 138 34.71 -28.21 29.57
N GLU A 139 34.16 -29.29 30.08
CA GLU A 139 34.59 -29.92 31.33
C GLU A 139 35.51 -31.13 31.01
N PRO A 140 36.49 -31.44 31.87
CA PRO A 140 37.58 -32.35 31.53
C PRO A 140 37.14 -33.82 31.50
N GLU A 141 37.67 -34.53 30.50
CA GLU A 141 37.50 -35.96 30.27
C GLU A 141 37.82 -36.81 31.50
N ASP A 142 36.86 -37.63 31.90
CA ASP A 142 37.19 -38.91 32.50
C ASP A 142 36.30 -40.01 31.93
N GLY A 143 36.93 -41.12 31.66
CA GLY A 143 36.56 -42.08 30.66
C GLY A 143 35.33 -42.95 30.89
N ASN A 144 34.78 -43.35 29.79
CA ASN A 144 34.11 -44.64 29.55
C ASN A 144 32.67 -44.79 30.04
N ASN A 145 31.72 -44.04 29.40
CA ASN A 145 30.35 -44.55 29.23
C ASN A 145 29.74 -44.00 27.92
N ARG A 146 29.71 -44.79 26.87
CA ARG A 146 28.89 -44.49 25.70
C ARG A 146 27.44 -44.80 26.01
N PRO A 147 26.52 -43.80 26.02
CA PRO A 147 25.08 -44.07 25.91
C PRO A 147 24.78 -44.64 24.53
N ALA A 148 23.95 -45.67 24.47
CA ALA A 148 23.42 -46.20 23.24
C ALA A 148 22.71 -45.08 22.45
N PRO A 149 22.76 -45.06 21.10
CA PRO A 149 21.99 -44.10 20.30
C PRO A 149 20.52 -44.33 20.59
N GLY A 150 19.87 -43.35 21.26
CA GLY A 150 18.42 -43.32 21.38
C GLY A 150 17.81 -43.22 19.98
N LEU A 151 16.87 -44.08 19.68
CA LEU A 151 16.01 -43.94 18.51
C LEU A 151 15.43 -42.54 18.52
N PRO A 152 15.37 -41.84 17.37
CA PRO A 152 14.67 -40.57 17.29
C PRO A 152 13.21 -40.78 17.72
N THR A 153 12.83 -40.22 18.86
CA THR A 153 11.44 -40.14 19.28
C THR A 153 10.75 -39.22 18.26
N ALA A 154 9.72 -39.70 17.59
CA ALA A 154 8.88 -38.87 16.75
C ALA A 154 8.40 -37.68 17.59
N PRO A 155 8.28 -36.48 17.02
CA PRO A 155 7.67 -35.35 17.71
C PRO A 155 6.31 -35.79 18.28
N PRO A 156 5.98 -35.44 19.53
CA PRO A 156 4.67 -35.76 20.08
C PRO A 156 3.58 -35.20 19.17
N GLU A 157 2.57 -36.00 18.87
CA GLU A 157 1.40 -35.54 18.11
C GLU A 157 0.76 -34.34 18.82
N PRO A 158 0.35 -33.28 18.08
CA PRO A 158 -0.37 -32.15 18.67
C PRO A 158 -1.59 -32.65 19.44
N LEU A 159 -1.79 -32.16 20.64
CA LEU A 159 -2.96 -32.52 21.44
C LEU A 159 -4.24 -32.03 20.72
N ALA A 160 -5.19 -32.93 20.47
CA ALA A 160 -6.43 -32.59 19.78
C ALA A 160 -7.22 -31.54 20.58
N PRO A 161 -7.83 -30.55 19.91
CA PRO A 161 -8.70 -29.60 20.58
C PRO A 161 -9.83 -30.31 21.31
N ARG A 162 -10.17 -29.82 22.51
CA ARG A 162 -11.29 -30.33 23.28
C ARG A 162 -12.62 -30.05 22.54
N PRO A 163 -13.65 -30.86 22.71
CA PRO A 163 -14.93 -30.53 22.14
C PRO A 163 -15.44 -29.21 22.73
N SER A 164 -15.82 -28.28 21.86
CA SER A 164 -16.43 -27.02 22.28
C SER A 164 -17.80 -27.29 22.91
N THR A 165 -18.16 -26.52 23.92
CA THR A 165 -19.51 -26.45 24.44
C THR A 165 -20.39 -25.78 23.39
N GLU A 166 -21.42 -26.45 22.86
CA GLU A 166 -22.28 -25.88 21.82
C GLU A 166 -22.83 -24.51 22.25
N GLY A 167 -22.53 -23.46 21.46
CA GLY A 167 -23.08 -22.11 21.61
C GLY A 167 -22.21 -21.06 22.28
N ALA A 168 -20.97 -21.36 22.62
CA ALA A 168 -20.06 -20.39 23.25
C ALA A 168 -19.05 -19.79 22.21
N GLU A 169 -19.51 -18.85 21.41
CA GLU A 169 -18.65 -17.90 20.71
C GLU A 169 -18.44 -16.70 21.64
N GLY A 170 -17.25 -16.59 22.27
CA GLY A 170 -16.90 -15.46 23.11
C GLY A 170 -16.45 -15.83 24.53
N ALA A 171 -16.38 -14.81 25.40
CA ALA A 171 -16.01 -15.00 26.80
C ALA A 171 -17.12 -15.72 27.59
N THR A 172 -16.73 -16.65 28.43
CA THR A 172 -17.64 -17.35 29.34
C THR A 172 -18.01 -16.44 30.52
N ALA A 173 -19.25 -16.50 31.03
CA ALA A 173 -19.62 -15.74 32.20
C ALA A 173 -18.67 -16.02 33.38
N PRO A 174 -18.27 -14.99 34.17
CA PRO A 174 -17.23 -15.14 35.20
C PRO A 174 -17.51 -16.26 36.21
N ASP A 175 -18.77 -16.42 36.60
CA ASP A 175 -19.22 -17.46 37.53
C ASP A 175 -19.03 -18.86 36.96
N GLN A 176 -19.30 -19.07 35.69
CA GLN A 176 -19.10 -20.34 34.99
C GLN A 176 -17.63 -20.67 34.78
N ALA A 177 -16.84 -19.70 34.30
CA ALA A 177 -15.41 -19.86 34.07
C ALA A 177 -14.65 -20.14 35.38
N LEU A 178 -15.02 -19.48 36.48
CA LEU A 178 -14.42 -19.66 37.82
C LEU A 178 -14.90 -20.90 38.56
N ALA A 179 -16.06 -21.46 38.19
CA ALA A 179 -16.55 -22.73 38.68
C ALA A 179 -16.01 -23.95 37.91
N TRP A 180 -15.33 -23.69 36.77
CA TRP A 180 -14.76 -24.77 35.94
C TRP A 180 -13.75 -25.61 36.74
N GLN A 181 -13.80 -26.93 36.52
CA GLN A 181 -12.86 -27.91 37.06
C GLN A 181 -12.28 -28.75 35.92
N PRO A 182 -10.99 -29.03 35.91
CA PRO A 182 -10.38 -29.87 34.90
C PRO A 182 -10.87 -31.32 35.01
N SER A 183 -10.98 -31.96 33.88
CA SER A 183 -11.20 -33.40 33.82
C SER A 183 -9.93 -34.19 34.19
N GLU A 184 -10.03 -35.47 34.50
CA GLU A 184 -8.87 -36.33 34.71
C GLU A 184 -7.96 -36.37 33.47
N GLN A 185 -8.56 -36.23 32.28
CA GLN A 185 -7.82 -36.15 31.03
C GLN A 185 -7.04 -34.82 30.92
N ASP A 186 -7.63 -33.68 31.29
CA ASP A 186 -6.93 -32.38 31.28
C ASP A 186 -5.70 -32.41 32.17
N LEU A 187 -5.82 -33.02 33.35
CA LEU A 187 -4.68 -33.15 34.28
C LEU A 187 -3.58 -34.09 33.75
N SER A 188 -3.98 -35.20 33.12
CA SER A 188 -3.02 -36.15 32.54
C SER A 188 -2.29 -35.57 31.33
N ASP A 189 -3.02 -34.84 30.48
CA ASP A 189 -2.43 -34.18 29.31
C ASP A 189 -1.54 -32.99 29.71
N PHE A 190 -1.96 -32.20 30.70
CA PHE A 190 -1.14 -31.12 31.25
C PHE A 190 0.18 -31.64 31.84
N ALA A 191 0.16 -32.79 32.52
CA ALA A 191 1.38 -33.40 33.06
C ALA A 191 2.39 -33.79 31.96
N GLN A 192 1.89 -34.21 30.79
CA GLN A 192 2.73 -34.63 29.66
C GLN A 192 3.09 -33.46 28.71
N TRP A 193 2.29 -32.39 28.71
CA TRP A 193 2.51 -31.22 27.86
C TRP A 193 3.72 -30.44 28.32
N THR A 194 4.52 -29.93 27.37
CA THR A 194 5.74 -29.15 27.62
C THR A 194 5.68 -27.82 26.90
N CYS A 195 6.34 -26.79 27.46
CA CYS A 195 6.47 -25.50 26.80
C CYS A 195 7.10 -25.62 25.40
N GLY A 196 6.54 -24.88 24.46
CA GLY A 196 6.92 -24.95 23.04
C GLY A 196 6.06 -25.90 22.19
N GLN A 197 5.16 -26.67 22.79
CA GLN A 197 4.13 -27.40 22.05
C GLN A 197 2.91 -26.49 21.86
N GLU A 198 2.43 -26.41 20.62
CA GLU A 198 1.20 -25.67 20.32
C GLU A 198 0.00 -26.29 21.00
N PHE A 199 -0.83 -25.47 21.63
CA PHE A 199 -2.12 -25.84 22.15
C PHE A 199 -3.16 -24.80 21.71
N PRO A 200 -4.31 -25.22 21.12
CA PRO A 200 -5.30 -24.29 20.58
C PRO A 200 -5.90 -23.42 21.68
N ASP A 201 -5.85 -22.09 21.51
CA ASP A 201 -6.49 -21.14 22.40
C ASP A 201 -7.95 -20.91 22.00
N VAL A 202 -8.87 -21.71 22.59
CA VAL A 202 -10.32 -21.61 22.36
C VAL A 202 -10.98 -21.00 23.58
N ALA A 203 -11.89 -20.03 23.40
CA ALA A 203 -12.40 -19.20 24.49
C ALA A 203 -13.09 -19.98 25.62
N ASP A 204 -13.92 -20.96 25.28
CA ASP A 204 -14.74 -21.76 26.19
C ASP A 204 -14.08 -23.06 26.68
N GLN A 205 -12.80 -23.25 26.32
CA GLN A 205 -12.04 -24.46 26.67
C GLN A 205 -10.87 -24.13 27.60
N PRO A 206 -10.35 -25.10 28.36
CA PRO A 206 -9.11 -24.94 29.09
C PRO A 206 -7.93 -24.70 28.13
N LEU A 207 -6.92 -23.99 28.61
CA LEU A 207 -5.70 -23.71 27.87
C LEU A 207 -4.48 -24.18 28.66
N PHE A 208 -3.57 -24.88 27.97
CA PHE A 208 -2.21 -25.10 28.46
C PHE A 208 -1.32 -24.01 27.87
N SER A 209 -0.68 -23.25 28.73
CA SER A 209 0.12 -22.08 28.36
C SER A 209 1.42 -22.02 29.15
N CYS A 210 2.43 -21.36 28.61
CA CYS A 210 3.67 -21.06 29.32
C CYS A 210 3.87 -19.55 29.46
N ASP A 211 4.70 -19.16 30.42
CA ASP A 211 5.24 -17.81 30.45
C ASP A 211 6.20 -17.60 29.28
N GLU A 212 6.48 -16.33 28.96
CA GLU A 212 7.36 -15.94 27.86
C GLU A 212 8.78 -16.55 27.96
N ALA A 213 9.25 -16.79 29.20
CA ALA A 213 10.54 -17.40 29.46
C ALA A 213 10.53 -18.93 29.35
N GLY A 214 9.36 -19.59 29.22
CA GLY A 214 9.22 -21.04 29.22
C GLY A 214 9.57 -21.71 30.56
N THR A 215 9.54 -20.94 31.66
CA THR A 215 9.94 -21.41 32.99
C THR A 215 8.76 -21.91 33.82
N THR A 216 7.56 -21.48 33.48
CA THR A 216 6.32 -21.85 34.20
C THR A 216 5.25 -22.26 33.21
N LYS A 217 4.70 -23.46 33.38
CA LYS A 217 3.51 -23.88 32.63
C LYS A 217 2.26 -23.73 33.47
N PHE A 218 1.18 -23.33 32.82
CA PHE A 218 -0.10 -23.03 33.43
C PHE A 218 -1.21 -23.92 32.84
N LEU A 219 -2.08 -24.41 33.70
CA LEU A 219 -3.39 -24.94 33.32
C LEU A 219 -4.40 -23.84 33.63
N LEU A 220 -4.98 -23.30 32.58
CA LEU A 220 -5.92 -22.18 32.64
C LEU A 220 -7.34 -22.65 32.35
N GLY A 221 -8.30 -22.08 33.04
CA GLY A 221 -9.72 -22.29 32.76
C GLY A 221 -10.19 -21.51 31.52
N PRO A 222 -11.50 -21.59 31.20
CA PRO A 222 -12.12 -20.83 30.11
C PRO A 222 -11.93 -19.32 30.27
N THR A 223 -12.02 -18.60 29.15
CA THR A 223 -11.86 -17.15 29.09
C THR A 223 -12.98 -16.43 29.86
N ILE A 224 -12.62 -15.53 30.75
CA ILE A 224 -13.57 -14.69 31.51
C ILE A 224 -13.86 -13.40 30.73
N ILE A 225 -12.80 -12.75 30.20
CA ILE A 225 -12.87 -11.48 29.48
C ILE A 225 -12.05 -11.61 28.21
N SER A 226 -12.58 -11.14 27.10
CA SER A 226 -11.87 -11.08 25.82
C SER A 226 -11.30 -9.69 25.56
N GLY A 227 -10.30 -9.60 24.68
CA GLY A 227 -9.71 -8.33 24.27
C GLY A 227 -10.67 -7.36 23.59
N GLU A 228 -11.81 -7.85 23.07
CA GLU A 228 -12.86 -7.00 22.48
C GLU A 228 -13.51 -6.04 23.49
N GLN A 229 -13.38 -6.33 24.78
CA GLN A 229 -13.89 -5.50 25.85
C GLN A 229 -12.91 -4.42 26.30
N VAL A 230 -11.69 -4.40 25.77
CA VAL A 230 -10.68 -3.34 25.97
C VAL A 230 -11.03 -2.14 25.08
N THR A 231 -11.14 -0.96 25.66
CA THR A 231 -11.44 0.29 24.94
C THR A 231 -10.21 1.16 24.71
N ASP A 232 -9.24 1.08 25.61
CA ASP A 232 -7.95 1.78 25.50
C ASP A 232 -6.83 0.99 26.17
N ALA A 233 -5.61 1.17 25.66
CA ALA A 233 -4.40 0.60 26.24
C ALA A 233 -3.27 1.63 26.14
N GLN A 234 -2.53 1.82 27.23
CA GLN A 234 -1.44 2.80 27.33
C GLN A 234 -0.23 2.18 28.03
N SER A 235 0.96 2.39 27.48
CA SER A 235 2.22 2.04 28.13
C SER A 235 2.72 3.17 29.03
N GLY A 236 3.37 2.84 30.12
CA GLY A 236 3.93 3.85 31.00
C GLY A 236 4.64 3.25 32.23
N ILE A 237 5.30 4.11 32.98
CA ILE A 237 5.89 3.76 34.28
C ILE A 237 5.03 4.42 35.38
N PRO A 238 4.31 3.66 36.20
CA PRO A 238 3.51 4.21 37.28
C PRO A 238 4.36 4.94 38.33
N GLN A 239 3.77 5.90 39.02
CA GLN A 239 4.48 6.64 40.07
C GLN A 239 5.00 5.69 41.16
N GLY A 240 6.32 5.75 41.41
CA GLY A 240 6.98 4.93 42.41
C GLY A 240 7.40 3.53 41.96
N GLN A 241 7.20 3.19 40.66
CA GLN A 241 7.72 1.98 40.01
C GLN A 241 8.86 2.32 39.05
N PHE A 242 9.66 1.32 38.68
CA PHE A 242 10.77 1.48 37.71
C PHE A 242 10.59 0.62 36.47
N GLU A 243 9.52 -0.14 36.42
CA GLU A 243 9.23 -1.09 35.32
C GLU A 243 8.11 -0.54 34.43
N TRP A 244 8.26 -0.84 33.13
CA TRP A 244 7.22 -0.51 32.18
C TRP A 244 6.02 -1.44 32.37
N VAL A 245 4.83 -0.87 32.26
CA VAL A 245 3.56 -1.60 32.35
C VAL A 245 2.63 -1.14 31.23
N VAL A 246 1.65 -1.98 30.89
CA VAL A 246 0.55 -1.61 30.00
C VAL A 246 -0.73 -1.53 30.81
N SER A 247 -1.31 -0.34 30.87
CA SER A 247 -2.60 -0.07 31.53
C SER A 247 -3.73 -0.24 30.51
N LEU A 248 -4.77 -0.97 30.90
CA LEU A 248 -5.95 -1.26 30.09
C LEU A 248 -7.18 -0.60 30.68
N GLU A 249 -8.07 -0.12 29.81
CA GLU A 249 -9.43 0.31 30.18
C GLU A 249 -10.46 -0.59 29.49
N PHE A 250 -11.41 -1.10 30.27
CA PHE A 250 -12.51 -1.92 29.75
C PHE A 250 -13.76 -1.08 29.47
N ASN A 251 -14.59 -1.56 28.54
CA ASN A 251 -15.96 -1.05 28.37
C ASN A 251 -16.83 -1.37 29.60
N SER A 252 -18.07 -0.93 29.63
CA SER A 252 -18.96 -1.13 30.78
C SER A 252 -19.24 -2.59 31.11
N GLU A 253 -19.30 -3.45 30.10
CA GLU A 253 -19.52 -4.90 30.25
C GLU A 253 -18.26 -5.58 30.82
N GLY A 254 -17.09 -5.34 30.21
CA GLY A 254 -15.80 -5.85 30.67
C GLY A 254 -15.48 -5.38 32.09
N SER A 255 -15.80 -4.11 32.43
CA SER A 255 -15.64 -3.59 33.80
C SER A 255 -16.44 -4.35 34.84
N ALA A 256 -17.72 -4.66 34.53
CA ALA A 256 -18.58 -5.43 35.42
C ALA A 256 -18.09 -6.87 35.58
N GLN A 257 -17.69 -7.51 34.47
CA GLN A 257 -17.14 -8.87 34.47
C GLN A 257 -15.81 -8.93 35.22
N PHE A 258 -14.93 -7.92 35.04
CA PHE A 258 -13.65 -7.86 35.74
C PHE A 258 -13.81 -7.67 37.27
N GLU A 259 -14.72 -6.78 37.71
CA GLU A 259 -15.03 -6.61 39.11
C GLU A 259 -15.59 -7.89 39.74
N GLU A 260 -16.51 -8.57 39.06
CA GLU A 260 -17.08 -9.82 39.55
C GLU A 260 -16.05 -10.94 39.60
N ALA A 261 -15.24 -11.09 38.54
CA ALA A 261 -14.16 -12.07 38.50
C ALA A 261 -13.14 -11.85 39.62
N THR A 262 -12.67 -10.61 39.81
CA THR A 262 -11.70 -10.28 40.82
C THR A 262 -12.26 -10.44 42.23
N ARG A 263 -13.56 -10.20 42.47
CA ARG A 263 -14.23 -10.47 43.72
C ARG A 263 -14.23 -11.96 44.09
N GLN A 264 -14.51 -12.83 43.11
CA GLN A 264 -14.52 -14.27 43.33
C GLN A 264 -13.10 -14.85 43.48
N LEU A 265 -12.13 -14.35 42.70
CA LEU A 265 -10.72 -14.76 42.80
C LEU A 265 -10.11 -14.41 44.14
N ALA A 266 -10.39 -13.23 44.69
CA ALA A 266 -9.90 -12.79 45.98
C ALA A 266 -10.35 -13.69 47.17
N ALA A 267 -11.39 -14.50 46.97
CA ALA A 267 -11.87 -15.47 47.95
C ALA A 267 -11.18 -16.84 47.86
N LYS A 268 -10.36 -17.06 46.85
CA LYS A 268 -9.65 -18.32 46.61
C LYS A 268 -8.23 -18.27 47.18
N SER A 269 -7.58 -19.43 47.31
CA SER A 269 -6.18 -19.52 47.71
C SER A 269 -5.27 -19.71 46.49
N SER A 270 -3.99 -19.31 46.63
CA SER A 270 -2.99 -19.49 45.57
C SER A 270 -2.85 -20.96 45.15
N PRO A 271 -2.73 -21.27 43.82
CA PRO A 271 -2.63 -20.33 42.72
C PRO A 271 -3.98 -19.89 42.12
N GLN A 272 -5.11 -20.41 42.65
CA GLN A 272 -6.45 -20.16 42.08
C GLN A 272 -6.97 -18.72 42.34
N ASN A 273 -6.28 -17.93 43.16
CA ASN A 273 -6.56 -16.49 43.32
C ASN A 273 -5.85 -15.64 42.25
N GLN A 274 -5.29 -16.25 41.20
CA GLN A 274 -4.62 -15.57 40.10
C GLN A 274 -5.48 -15.61 38.84
N PHE A 275 -5.34 -14.60 38.03
CA PHE A 275 -5.81 -14.69 36.64
C PHE A 275 -4.63 -14.47 35.69
N ALA A 276 -4.59 -15.27 34.66
CA ALA A 276 -3.60 -15.14 33.61
C ALA A 276 -4.08 -14.18 32.53
N ILE A 277 -3.19 -13.28 32.12
CA ILE A 277 -3.33 -12.43 30.95
C ILE A 277 -2.63 -13.17 29.81
N VAL A 278 -3.41 -13.69 28.88
CA VAL A 278 -2.95 -14.52 27.78
C VAL A 278 -3.02 -13.73 26.48
N LEU A 279 -1.94 -13.71 25.74
CA LEU A 279 -1.85 -13.10 24.40
C LEU A 279 -1.41 -14.19 23.43
N ASP A 280 -2.24 -14.46 22.41
CA ASP A 280 -1.97 -15.47 21.38
C ASP A 280 -1.55 -16.84 21.97
N GLY A 281 -2.24 -17.27 23.03
CA GLY A 281 -2.00 -18.55 23.69
C GLY A 281 -0.86 -18.55 24.72
N ASN A 282 -0.05 -17.49 24.83
CA ASN A 282 1.06 -17.37 25.77
C ASN A 282 0.67 -16.52 27.00
N THR A 283 1.07 -16.95 28.19
CA THR A 283 0.81 -16.20 29.42
C THR A 283 1.84 -15.08 29.59
N ILE A 284 1.41 -13.83 29.42
CA ILE A 284 2.27 -12.64 29.62
C ILE A 284 2.46 -12.36 31.10
N SER A 285 1.39 -12.51 31.91
CA SER A 285 1.42 -12.24 33.33
C SER A 285 0.29 -13.00 34.03
N ALA A 286 0.52 -13.39 35.29
CA ALA A 286 -0.48 -14.06 36.11
C ALA A 286 -0.53 -13.44 37.53
N PRO A 287 -1.03 -12.20 37.66
CA PRO A 287 -1.08 -11.51 38.95
C PRO A 287 -2.04 -12.16 39.92
N SER A 288 -1.71 -12.11 41.23
CA SER A 288 -2.61 -12.50 42.32
C SER A 288 -3.62 -11.38 42.59
N VAL A 289 -4.84 -11.78 42.93
CA VAL A 289 -5.93 -10.87 43.26
C VAL A 289 -6.24 -11.01 44.76
N ASP A 290 -6.01 -9.95 45.53
CA ASP A 290 -6.25 -9.93 46.96
C ASP A 290 -7.58 -9.24 47.32
N GLN A 291 -8.15 -8.47 46.39
CA GLN A 291 -9.42 -7.77 46.58
C GLN A 291 -10.12 -7.52 45.24
N ALA A 292 -11.42 -7.28 45.26
CA ALA A 292 -12.17 -6.88 44.08
C ALA A 292 -11.60 -5.56 43.52
N ILE A 293 -11.44 -5.48 42.20
CA ILE A 293 -10.92 -4.31 41.47
C ILE A 293 -12.08 -3.66 40.71
N PRO A 294 -12.70 -2.60 41.26
CA PRO A 294 -13.75 -1.85 40.57
C PRO A 294 -13.13 -0.84 39.61
N GLY A 295 -13.96 -0.32 38.68
CA GLY A 295 -13.59 0.80 37.81
C GLY A 295 -13.02 0.43 36.45
N GLY A 296 -12.95 -0.88 36.13
CA GLY A 296 -12.65 -1.34 34.79
C GLY A 296 -11.25 -1.02 34.31
N GLN A 297 -10.27 -0.92 35.19
CA GLN A 297 -8.87 -0.72 34.87
C GLN A 297 -8.06 -1.95 35.27
N ALA A 298 -7.22 -2.42 34.37
CA ALA A 298 -6.25 -3.49 34.62
C ALA A 298 -4.86 -3.04 34.23
N GLN A 299 -3.84 -3.68 34.80
CA GLN A 299 -2.45 -3.41 34.51
C GLN A 299 -1.75 -4.70 34.18
N ILE A 300 -1.09 -4.74 33.04
CA ILE A 300 -0.20 -5.83 32.66
C ILE A 300 1.20 -5.45 33.11
N SER A 301 1.78 -6.25 33.98
CA SER A 301 3.17 -6.14 34.43
C SER A 301 3.96 -7.34 33.90
N GLY A 302 5.22 -7.12 33.53
CA GLY A 302 6.12 -8.13 33.00
C GLY A 302 7.49 -7.55 32.77
N SER A 303 8.40 -8.31 32.18
CA SER A 303 9.76 -7.85 31.86
C SER A 303 9.78 -6.96 30.61
N PHE A 304 8.95 -5.91 30.59
CA PHE A 304 8.83 -5.03 29.43
C PHE A 304 9.98 -4.02 29.32
N THR A 305 10.48 -3.88 28.10
CA THR A 305 11.23 -2.70 27.67
C THR A 305 10.26 -1.59 27.27
N GLN A 306 10.73 -0.36 27.10
CA GLN A 306 9.91 0.72 26.57
C GLN A 306 9.27 0.34 25.24
N ALA A 307 10.07 -0.18 24.31
CA ALA A 307 9.62 -0.53 22.97
C ALA A 307 8.56 -1.64 23.00
N SER A 308 8.77 -2.71 23.77
CA SER A 308 7.80 -3.81 23.86
C SER A 308 6.50 -3.41 24.55
N ALA A 309 6.55 -2.54 25.57
CA ALA A 309 5.35 -2.01 26.21
C ALA A 309 4.55 -1.10 25.29
N GLU A 310 5.23 -0.24 24.50
CA GLU A 310 4.58 0.64 23.51
C GLU A 310 3.94 -0.18 22.37
N SER A 311 4.65 -1.17 21.84
CA SER A 311 4.15 -2.08 20.80
C SER A 311 2.91 -2.83 21.31
N LEU A 312 2.98 -3.46 22.46
CA LEU A 312 1.86 -4.17 23.07
C LEU A 312 0.64 -3.25 23.31
N ALA A 313 0.85 -2.06 23.84
CA ALA A 313 -0.23 -1.09 24.08
C ALA A 313 -0.92 -0.68 22.78
N GLN A 314 -0.17 -0.44 21.70
CA GLN A 314 -0.73 -0.11 20.39
C GLN A 314 -1.55 -1.28 19.83
N VAL A 315 -1.01 -2.48 19.87
CA VAL A 315 -1.68 -3.68 19.38
C VAL A 315 -3.00 -3.92 20.12
N LEU A 316 -3.01 -3.80 21.45
CA LEU A 316 -4.20 -3.98 22.29
C LEU A 316 -5.24 -2.86 22.12
N ARG A 317 -4.80 -1.64 21.88
CA ARG A 317 -5.69 -0.49 21.61
C ARG A 317 -6.51 -0.66 20.35
N TYR A 318 -5.93 -1.23 19.29
CA TYR A 318 -6.60 -1.40 18.00
C TYR A 318 -7.32 -2.74 17.86
N GLY A 319 -7.15 -3.64 18.83
CA GLY A 319 -7.89 -4.89 18.95
C GLY A 319 -7.26 -6.08 18.20
N ALA A 320 -7.86 -7.24 18.43
CA ALA A 320 -7.44 -8.51 17.85
C ALA A 320 -7.83 -8.61 16.36
N LEU A 321 -6.99 -9.28 15.58
CA LEU A 321 -7.31 -9.65 14.21
C LEU A 321 -8.29 -10.81 14.20
N PRO A 322 -9.35 -10.78 13.38
CA PRO A 322 -10.32 -11.86 13.27
C PRO A 322 -9.79 -13.09 12.53
N LEU A 323 -8.60 -12.97 11.92
CA LEU A 323 -7.90 -14.01 11.16
C LEU A 323 -6.45 -14.09 11.64
N SER A 324 -5.86 -15.27 11.56
CA SER A 324 -4.41 -15.43 11.67
C SER A 324 -3.75 -15.14 10.32
N PHE A 325 -2.51 -14.67 10.36
CA PHE A 325 -1.76 -14.33 9.16
C PHE A 325 -0.38 -14.98 9.19
N THR A 326 -0.01 -15.59 8.07
CA THR A 326 1.36 -16.01 7.80
C THR A 326 2.03 -14.98 6.89
N VAL A 327 3.31 -14.69 7.15
CA VAL A 327 4.10 -13.78 6.31
C VAL A 327 4.63 -14.55 5.11
N ASP A 328 4.11 -14.24 3.92
CA ASP A 328 4.52 -14.87 2.66
C ASP A 328 5.83 -14.29 2.12
N SER A 329 5.93 -12.98 2.10
CA SER A 329 7.12 -12.27 1.63
C SER A 329 7.32 -10.95 2.35
N VAL A 330 8.58 -10.57 2.51
CA VAL A 330 8.99 -9.26 3.00
C VAL A 330 9.98 -8.67 2.01
N ASP A 331 9.59 -7.56 1.39
CA ASP A 331 10.40 -6.82 0.44
C ASP A 331 10.77 -5.46 1.03
N THR A 332 12.06 -5.25 1.28
CA THR A 332 12.56 -3.98 1.81
C THR A 332 13.32 -3.21 0.74
N VAL A 333 12.90 -1.97 0.48
CA VAL A 333 13.56 -1.05 -0.45
C VAL A 333 14.29 0.03 0.33
N SER A 334 15.60 0.13 0.11
CA SER A 334 16.40 1.21 0.71
C SER A 334 16.06 2.57 0.08
N PRO A 335 15.94 3.66 0.87
CA PRO A 335 15.71 5.02 0.35
C PRO A 335 16.76 5.48 -0.66
N THR A 336 18.00 5.03 -0.52
CA THR A 336 19.10 5.36 -1.45
C THR A 336 18.88 4.74 -2.83
N LEU A 337 18.44 3.47 -2.89
CA LEU A 337 18.11 2.80 -4.15
C LEU A 337 16.93 3.46 -4.86
N GLY A 338 15.88 3.86 -4.13
CA GLY A 338 14.74 4.56 -4.68
C GLY A 338 15.12 5.90 -5.33
N ALA A 339 15.96 6.70 -4.66
CA ALA A 339 16.46 7.97 -5.20
C ALA A 339 17.33 7.78 -6.44
N GLU A 340 18.20 6.77 -6.47
CA GLU A 340 19.02 6.43 -7.64
C GLU A 340 18.15 6.01 -8.84
N GLN A 341 17.14 5.18 -8.61
CA GLN A 341 16.20 4.73 -9.64
C GLN A 341 15.37 5.89 -10.20
N LEU A 342 14.91 6.82 -9.34
CA LEU A 342 14.21 8.03 -9.78
C LEU A 342 15.11 8.89 -10.67
N ASN A 343 16.35 9.13 -10.27
CA ASN A 343 17.31 9.88 -11.06
C ASN A 343 17.60 9.19 -12.40
N ALA A 344 17.79 7.88 -12.41
CA ALA A 344 17.97 7.10 -13.63
C ALA A 344 16.75 7.21 -14.57
N GLY A 345 15.54 7.13 -14.03
CA GLY A 345 14.27 7.31 -14.76
C GLY A 345 14.14 8.72 -15.36
N LEU A 346 14.49 9.76 -14.59
CA LEU A 346 14.49 11.16 -15.07
C LEU A 346 15.53 11.38 -16.17
N ILE A 347 16.73 10.83 -16.03
CA ILE A 347 17.79 10.89 -17.06
C ILE A 347 17.33 10.17 -18.33
N ALA A 348 16.78 8.96 -18.21
CA ALA A 348 16.25 8.21 -19.34
C ALA A 348 15.12 8.99 -20.07
N GLY A 349 14.20 9.59 -19.31
CA GLY A 349 13.16 10.47 -19.84
C GLY A 349 13.72 11.70 -20.56
N ALA A 350 14.72 12.36 -19.99
CA ALA A 350 15.38 13.51 -20.62
C ALA A 350 16.12 13.12 -21.92
N VAL A 351 16.82 12.00 -21.92
CA VAL A 351 17.49 11.46 -23.13
C VAL A 351 16.46 11.10 -24.20
N GLY A 352 15.37 10.40 -23.82
CA GLY A 352 14.27 10.09 -24.74
C GLY A 352 13.65 11.35 -25.36
N LEU A 353 13.39 12.36 -24.53
CA LEU A 353 12.87 13.66 -24.98
C LEU A 353 13.83 14.34 -25.94
N LEU A 354 15.13 14.36 -25.63
CA LEU A 354 16.16 14.93 -26.53
C LEU A 354 16.22 14.24 -27.88
N ILE A 355 16.14 12.91 -27.91
CA ILE A 355 16.11 12.13 -29.16
C ILE A 355 14.87 12.48 -29.99
N VAL A 356 13.69 12.55 -29.38
CA VAL A 356 12.45 12.95 -30.06
C VAL A 356 12.54 14.37 -30.59
N LEU A 357 13.05 15.32 -29.78
CA LEU A 357 13.24 16.70 -30.22
C LEU A 357 14.25 16.83 -31.34
N ALA A 358 15.39 16.12 -31.27
CA ALA A 358 16.39 16.09 -32.34
C ALA A 358 15.77 15.57 -33.66
N TYR A 359 15.03 14.46 -33.58
CA TYR A 359 14.29 13.92 -34.73
C TYR A 359 13.29 14.97 -35.29
N CYS A 360 12.51 15.62 -34.41
CA CYS A 360 11.55 16.63 -34.82
C CYS A 360 12.23 17.86 -35.45
N VAL A 361 13.38 18.32 -34.95
CA VAL A 361 14.14 19.44 -35.53
C VAL A 361 14.67 19.07 -36.92
N LEU A 362 15.20 17.87 -37.09
CA LEU A 362 15.73 17.40 -38.37
C LEU A 362 14.61 17.24 -39.40
N TYR A 363 13.47 16.71 -39.01
CA TYR A 363 12.37 16.40 -39.92
C TYR A 363 11.38 17.55 -40.14
N TYR A 364 10.96 18.22 -39.06
CA TYR A 364 9.94 19.28 -39.06
C TYR A 364 10.53 20.70 -39.01
N ARG A 365 11.83 20.86 -38.78
CA ARG A 365 12.54 22.15 -38.74
C ARG A 365 11.88 23.14 -37.73
N ALA A 366 11.48 24.33 -38.17
CA ALA A 366 10.86 25.33 -37.29
C ALA A 366 9.52 24.86 -36.67
N LEU A 367 8.82 23.88 -37.24
CA LEU A 367 7.63 23.30 -36.63
C LEU A 367 7.96 22.42 -35.41
N ALA A 368 9.22 21.99 -35.25
CA ALA A 368 9.66 21.33 -34.02
C ALA A 368 9.40 22.20 -32.78
N LEU A 369 9.34 23.52 -32.93
CA LEU A 369 8.98 24.45 -31.85
C LEU A 369 7.53 24.23 -31.35
N VAL A 370 6.61 23.84 -32.26
CA VAL A 370 5.24 23.47 -31.89
C VAL A 370 5.26 22.18 -31.10
N VAL A 371 6.01 21.16 -31.55
CA VAL A 371 6.14 19.87 -30.83
C VAL A 371 6.75 20.11 -29.46
N PHE A 372 7.81 20.90 -29.36
CA PHE A 372 8.44 21.27 -28.09
C PHE A 372 7.44 21.93 -27.13
N SER A 373 6.70 22.94 -27.60
CA SER A 373 5.71 23.64 -26.77
C SER A 373 4.54 22.71 -26.34
N THR A 374 4.12 21.79 -27.23
CA THR A 374 3.09 20.78 -26.94
C THR A 374 3.57 19.80 -25.86
N LEU A 375 4.78 19.24 -26.02
CA LEU A 375 5.38 18.31 -25.04
C LEU A 375 5.64 18.99 -23.68
N SER A 376 6.16 20.22 -23.69
CA SER A 376 6.40 20.98 -22.45
C SER A 376 5.08 21.24 -21.71
N LEU A 377 4.04 21.61 -22.44
CA LEU A 377 2.72 21.85 -21.85
C LEU A 377 2.08 20.57 -21.33
N ALA A 378 2.19 19.46 -22.06
CA ALA A 378 1.72 18.15 -21.62
C ALA A 378 2.46 17.70 -20.33
N ALA A 379 3.78 17.90 -20.26
CA ALA A 379 4.58 17.60 -19.07
C ALA A 379 4.13 18.44 -17.85
N VAL A 380 3.91 19.75 -18.04
CA VAL A 380 3.41 20.64 -16.99
C VAL A 380 2.03 20.20 -16.49
N LEU A 381 1.11 19.89 -17.39
CA LEU A 381 -0.22 19.41 -17.02
C LEU A 381 -0.20 18.06 -16.31
N THR A 382 0.66 17.14 -16.76
CA THR A 382 0.86 15.84 -16.12
C THR A 382 1.39 16.04 -14.70
N TYR A 383 2.41 16.89 -14.52
CA TYR A 383 2.94 17.23 -13.21
C TYR A 383 1.86 17.81 -12.29
N GLN A 384 1.12 18.82 -12.76
CA GLN A 384 0.03 19.42 -11.99
C GLN A 384 -1.05 18.40 -11.60
N ALA A 385 -1.43 17.52 -12.54
CA ALA A 385 -2.42 16.50 -12.29
C ALA A 385 -1.94 15.48 -11.24
N MET A 386 -0.67 15.03 -11.30
CA MET A 386 -0.08 14.12 -10.31
C MET A 386 -0.04 14.75 -8.91
N VAL A 387 0.34 16.04 -8.82
CA VAL A 387 0.38 16.77 -7.53
C VAL A 387 -1.00 16.94 -6.93
N LEU A 388 -2.01 17.28 -7.75
CA LEU A 388 -3.37 17.53 -7.27
C LEU A 388 -4.18 16.28 -6.98
N LEU A 389 -3.96 15.19 -7.75
CA LEU A 389 -4.66 13.93 -7.56
C LEU A 389 -4.11 13.13 -6.36
N GLY A 390 -2.84 13.25 -6.03
CA GLY A 390 -2.22 12.54 -4.91
C GLY A 390 -3.01 12.65 -3.60
N PRO A 391 -3.32 13.86 -3.10
CA PRO A 391 -4.08 14.04 -1.86
C PRO A 391 -5.53 13.54 -1.91
N VAL A 392 -6.14 13.54 -3.12
CA VAL A 392 -7.58 13.21 -3.30
C VAL A 392 -7.78 11.71 -3.53
N THR A 393 -6.88 11.07 -4.28
CA THR A 393 -7.04 9.67 -4.70
C THR A 393 -6.11 8.70 -3.97
N GLY A 394 -5.21 9.21 -3.11
CA GLY A 394 -4.16 8.41 -2.50
C GLY A 394 -3.06 7.98 -3.49
N PHE A 395 -3.06 8.52 -4.72
CA PHE A 395 -2.06 8.16 -5.73
C PHE A 395 -0.67 8.61 -5.31
N ALA A 396 0.26 7.65 -5.23
CA ALA A 396 1.69 7.89 -5.04
C ALA A 396 2.46 7.56 -6.33
N LEU A 397 3.41 8.44 -6.68
CA LEU A 397 4.28 8.27 -7.83
C LEU A 397 5.30 7.17 -7.55
N ASN A 398 5.15 6.03 -8.20
CA ASN A 398 6.07 4.89 -8.16
C ASN A 398 6.92 4.82 -9.44
N LEU A 399 7.93 3.94 -9.46
CA LEU A 399 8.83 3.79 -10.61
C LEU A 399 8.10 3.41 -11.90
N PRO A 400 7.13 2.47 -11.94
CA PRO A 400 6.32 2.21 -13.11
C PRO A 400 5.49 3.42 -13.58
N ALA A 401 5.00 4.28 -12.66
CA ALA A 401 4.29 5.50 -13.04
C ALA A 401 5.22 6.50 -13.76
N VAL A 402 6.48 6.62 -13.32
CA VAL A 402 7.52 7.39 -14.05
C VAL A 402 7.73 6.82 -15.44
N ALA A 403 7.85 5.50 -15.57
CA ALA A 403 7.96 4.84 -16.89
C ALA A 403 6.74 5.14 -17.78
N GLY A 404 5.52 5.11 -17.23
CA GLY A 404 4.30 5.51 -17.93
C GLY A 404 4.34 6.95 -18.44
N ALA A 405 4.87 7.89 -17.65
CA ALA A 405 5.04 9.27 -18.07
C ALA A 405 6.08 9.43 -19.20
N VAL A 406 7.16 8.65 -19.18
CA VAL A 406 8.16 8.62 -20.27
C VAL A 406 7.57 8.07 -21.57
N VAL A 407 6.78 6.99 -21.50
CA VAL A 407 6.08 6.42 -22.66
C VAL A 407 5.11 7.44 -23.28
N ALA A 408 4.45 8.24 -22.45
CA ALA A 408 3.52 9.28 -22.92
C ALA A 408 4.18 10.34 -23.80
N ILE A 409 5.49 10.62 -23.64
CA ILE A 409 6.23 11.54 -24.52
C ILE A 409 6.16 11.05 -25.98
N GLY A 410 6.33 9.73 -26.19
CA GLY A 410 6.23 9.13 -27.52
C GLY A 410 4.82 9.23 -28.10
N LEU A 411 3.80 8.96 -27.32
CA LEU A 411 2.39 9.03 -27.74
C LEU A 411 1.95 10.45 -28.12
N THR A 412 2.37 11.46 -27.34
CA THR A 412 2.08 12.87 -27.65
C THR A 412 2.76 13.30 -28.95
N ALA A 413 4.00 12.86 -29.20
CA ALA A 413 4.70 13.14 -30.46
C ALA A 413 3.98 12.51 -31.66
N ASP A 414 3.45 11.30 -31.53
CA ASP A 414 2.72 10.61 -32.60
C ASP A 414 1.45 11.35 -33.04
N SER A 415 0.67 11.87 -32.10
CA SER A 415 -0.50 12.71 -32.39
C SER A 415 -0.17 13.91 -33.29
N PHE A 416 0.99 14.55 -33.03
CA PHE A 416 1.48 15.65 -33.87
C PHE A 416 1.90 15.17 -35.27
N VAL A 417 2.60 14.02 -35.36
CA VAL A 417 3.07 13.43 -36.61
C VAL A 417 1.87 13.13 -37.53
N ILE A 418 0.81 12.53 -36.99
CA ILE A 418 -0.43 12.23 -37.75
C ILE A 418 -1.05 13.52 -38.29
N PHE A 419 -1.17 14.55 -37.44
CA PHE A 419 -1.74 15.83 -37.85
C PHE A 419 -0.91 16.50 -38.96
N TYR A 420 0.43 16.56 -38.77
CA TYR A 420 1.33 17.14 -39.76
C TYR A 420 1.31 16.40 -41.10
N ALA A 421 1.32 15.07 -41.06
CA ALA A 421 1.22 14.26 -42.28
C ALA A 421 -0.04 14.61 -43.11
N LYS A 422 -1.19 14.79 -42.43
CA LYS A 422 -2.42 15.20 -43.11
C LYS A 422 -2.38 16.64 -43.63
N ILE A 423 -1.73 17.55 -42.96
CA ILE A 423 -1.47 18.91 -43.49
C ILE A 423 -0.63 18.82 -44.78
N ARG A 424 0.42 18.02 -44.75
CA ARG A 424 1.31 17.81 -45.90
C ARG A 424 0.54 17.25 -47.10
N ASP A 425 -0.27 16.21 -46.89
CA ASP A 425 -1.11 15.59 -47.96
C ASP A 425 -2.03 16.65 -48.60
N GLU A 426 -2.65 17.52 -47.80
CA GLU A 426 -3.56 18.55 -48.32
C GLU A 426 -2.81 19.68 -49.08
N VAL A 427 -1.61 20.03 -48.65
CA VAL A 427 -0.78 21.01 -49.39
C VAL A 427 -0.30 20.39 -50.74
N GLN A 428 0.09 19.11 -50.75
CA GLN A 428 0.46 18.41 -51.99
C GLN A 428 -0.74 18.31 -52.97
N ALA A 429 -1.96 18.21 -52.42
CA ALA A 429 -3.19 18.28 -53.20
C ALA A 429 -3.53 19.69 -53.74
N GLY A 430 -2.65 20.67 -53.53
CA GLY A 430 -2.79 22.03 -54.07
C GLY A 430 -3.58 23.02 -53.22
N ARG A 431 -3.91 22.67 -51.98
CA ARG A 431 -4.60 23.60 -51.05
C ARG A 431 -3.66 24.66 -50.47
N THR A 432 -4.20 25.83 -50.17
CA THR A 432 -3.44 26.82 -49.42
C THR A 432 -3.16 26.31 -47.98
N LEU A 433 -2.05 26.72 -47.37
CA LEU A 433 -1.67 26.25 -46.04
C LEU A 433 -2.76 26.46 -44.98
N ARG A 434 -3.48 27.59 -45.04
CA ARG A 434 -4.61 27.88 -44.12
C ARG A 434 -5.74 26.86 -44.29
N SER A 435 -6.08 26.52 -45.51
CA SER A 435 -7.10 25.50 -45.81
C SER A 435 -6.60 24.10 -45.46
N ALA A 436 -5.31 23.82 -45.72
CA ALA A 436 -4.70 22.54 -45.44
C ALA A 436 -4.68 22.21 -43.93
N VAL A 437 -4.42 23.20 -43.06
CA VAL A 437 -4.47 23.01 -41.60
C VAL A 437 -5.89 22.66 -41.13
N GLU A 438 -6.94 23.35 -41.65
CA GLU A 438 -8.31 23.05 -41.22
C GLU A 438 -8.78 21.69 -41.77
N THR A 439 -8.54 21.40 -43.06
CA THR A 439 -8.95 20.12 -43.65
C THR A 439 -8.11 18.95 -43.11
N GLY A 440 -6.80 19.15 -42.92
CA GLY A 440 -5.91 18.18 -42.32
C GLY A 440 -6.33 17.81 -40.91
N TRP A 441 -6.77 18.82 -40.10
CA TRP A 441 -7.33 18.56 -38.80
C TRP A 441 -8.61 17.72 -38.85
N ASP A 442 -9.55 18.08 -39.73
CA ASP A 442 -10.81 17.34 -39.86
C ASP A 442 -10.59 15.86 -40.23
N LYS A 443 -9.53 15.56 -40.99
CA LYS A 443 -9.14 14.20 -41.38
C LYS A 443 -8.36 13.49 -40.25
N SER A 444 -7.46 14.19 -39.55
CA SER A 444 -6.59 13.60 -38.50
C SER A 444 -7.29 13.40 -37.17
N LYS A 445 -8.22 14.31 -36.78
CA LYS A 445 -8.89 14.26 -35.47
C LYS A 445 -9.55 12.90 -35.19
N ARG A 446 -10.16 12.25 -36.19
CA ARG A 446 -10.80 10.94 -36.01
C ARG A 446 -9.76 9.84 -35.74
N THR A 447 -8.65 9.87 -36.43
CA THR A 447 -7.55 8.91 -36.25
C THR A 447 -6.91 9.08 -34.88
N ILE A 448 -6.63 10.34 -34.47
CA ILE A 448 -6.07 10.67 -33.16
C ILE A 448 -7.03 10.21 -32.03
N LEU A 449 -8.34 10.49 -32.16
CA LEU A 449 -9.33 10.04 -31.17
C LEU A 449 -9.39 8.52 -31.06
N ILE A 450 -9.39 7.79 -32.17
CA ILE A 450 -9.46 6.33 -32.17
C ILE A 450 -8.18 5.75 -31.54
N ALA A 451 -7.00 6.23 -31.93
CA ALA A 451 -5.73 5.75 -31.39
C ALA A 451 -5.64 5.97 -29.86
N ASN A 452 -5.94 7.19 -29.42
CA ASN A 452 -5.94 7.51 -27.98
C ASN A 452 -7.06 6.78 -27.20
N ALA A 453 -8.23 6.53 -27.83
CA ALA A 453 -9.29 5.75 -27.21
C ALA A 453 -8.87 4.29 -26.96
N VAL A 454 -8.14 3.68 -27.91
CA VAL A 454 -7.60 2.31 -27.74
C VAL A 454 -6.54 2.29 -26.63
N SER A 455 -5.63 3.27 -26.59
CA SER A 455 -4.63 3.39 -25.52
C SER A 455 -5.28 3.61 -24.15
N LEU A 456 -6.29 4.49 -24.08
CA LEU A 456 -7.03 4.74 -22.85
C LEU A 456 -7.79 3.51 -22.38
N LEU A 457 -8.45 2.78 -23.29
CA LEU A 457 -9.15 1.53 -22.94
C LEU A 457 -8.17 0.50 -22.40
N SER A 458 -7.02 0.32 -23.04
CA SER A 458 -5.96 -0.59 -22.57
C SER A 458 -5.45 -0.20 -21.19
N ALA A 459 -5.22 1.09 -20.94
CA ALA A 459 -4.79 1.61 -19.66
C ALA A 459 -5.85 1.40 -18.56
N VAL A 460 -7.14 1.61 -18.88
CA VAL A 460 -8.25 1.39 -17.93
C VAL A 460 -8.39 -0.09 -17.59
N VAL A 461 -8.32 -0.99 -18.57
CA VAL A 461 -8.35 -2.44 -18.33
C VAL A 461 -7.18 -2.86 -17.45
N LEU A 462 -5.98 -2.37 -17.76
CA LEU A 462 -4.79 -2.65 -16.95
C LEU A 462 -4.94 -2.10 -15.52
N PHE A 463 -5.50 -0.88 -15.35
CA PHE A 463 -5.73 -0.28 -14.04
C PHE A 463 -6.69 -1.10 -13.15
N ILE A 464 -7.72 -1.71 -13.76
CA ILE A 464 -8.70 -2.54 -13.05
C ILE A 464 -8.10 -3.90 -12.66
N LEU A 465 -7.32 -4.52 -13.57
CA LEU A 465 -6.81 -5.87 -13.38
C LEU A 465 -5.45 -5.92 -12.65
N ALA A 466 -4.66 -4.85 -12.71
CA ALA A 466 -3.33 -4.82 -12.11
C ALA A 466 -3.38 -4.53 -10.61
N ILE A 467 -2.42 -5.08 -9.89
CA ILE A 467 -2.21 -4.92 -8.46
C ILE A 467 -0.88 -4.20 -8.23
N GLY A 468 -0.77 -3.48 -7.11
CA GLY A 468 0.48 -2.84 -6.68
C GLY A 468 1.04 -1.83 -7.68
N ALA A 469 2.35 -1.87 -7.90
CA ALA A 469 3.10 -0.88 -8.67
C ALA A 469 2.66 -0.76 -10.16
N ILE A 470 2.18 -1.85 -10.77
CA ILE A 470 1.71 -1.84 -12.18
C ILE A 470 0.45 -0.97 -12.35
N ARG A 471 -0.38 -0.88 -11.31
CA ARG A 471 -1.56 -0.01 -11.30
C ARG A 471 -1.17 1.47 -11.44
N GLY A 472 -0.02 1.87 -10.85
CA GLY A 472 0.54 3.21 -11.01
C GLY A 472 0.92 3.54 -12.45
N PHE A 473 1.55 2.60 -13.18
CA PHE A 473 1.83 2.72 -14.62
C PHE A 473 0.55 2.94 -15.42
N ALA A 474 -0.46 2.09 -15.21
CA ALA A 474 -1.73 2.16 -15.91
C ALA A 474 -2.47 3.48 -15.66
N PHE A 475 -2.49 3.95 -14.41
CA PHE A 475 -3.08 5.25 -14.04
C PHE A 475 -2.38 6.40 -14.77
N THR A 476 -1.04 6.43 -14.72
CA THR A 476 -0.27 7.48 -15.39
C THR A 476 -0.46 7.47 -16.90
N LEU A 477 -0.50 6.29 -17.51
CA LEU A 477 -0.75 6.15 -18.96
C LEU A 477 -2.16 6.64 -19.35
N ALA A 478 -3.18 6.32 -18.55
CA ALA A 478 -4.55 6.82 -18.76
C ALA A 478 -4.61 8.35 -18.62
N LEU A 479 -4.03 8.89 -17.54
CA LEU A 479 -3.99 10.32 -17.26
C LEU A 479 -3.29 11.10 -18.39
N THR A 480 -2.11 10.66 -18.79
CA THR A 480 -1.33 11.30 -19.86
C THR A 480 -2.03 11.21 -21.21
N THR A 481 -2.74 10.12 -21.52
CA THR A 481 -3.54 9.98 -22.75
C THR A 481 -4.68 11.00 -22.79
N VAL A 482 -5.37 11.23 -21.65
CA VAL A 482 -6.43 12.25 -21.55
C VAL A 482 -5.84 13.66 -21.72
N ILE A 483 -4.69 13.92 -21.10
CA ILE A 483 -3.97 15.19 -21.24
C ILE A 483 -3.54 15.42 -22.69
N ASP A 484 -3.00 14.38 -23.38
CA ASP A 484 -2.60 14.47 -24.79
C ASP A 484 -3.79 14.88 -25.68
N LEU A 485 -4.93 14.27 -25.51
CA LEU A 485 -6.16 14.67 -26.22
C LEU A 485 -6.51 16.14 -25.94
N ALA A 486 -6.49 16.56 -24.70
CA ALA A 486 -6.79 17.93 -24.34
C ALA A 486 -5.83 18.94 -24.98
N VAL A 487 -4.52 18.63 -24.93
CA VAL A 487 -3.45 19.45 -25.54
C VAL A 487 -3.59 19.48 -27.06
N ALA A 488 -3.85 18.32 -27.71
CA ALA A 488 -4.02 18.25 -29.15
C ALA A 488 -5.20 19.14 -29.65
N PHE A 489 -6.34 19.09 -28.95
CA PHE A 489 -7.55 19.81 -29.36
C PHE A 489 -7.55 21.28 -28.95
N TRP A 490 -7.06 21.62 -27.76
CA TRP A 490 -7.18 22.97 -27.20
C TRP A 490 -5.90 23.80 -27.31
N PHE A 491 -4.76 23.21 -27.59
CA PHE A 491 -3.49 23.90 -27.76
C PHE A 491 -2.89 23.71 -29.15
N THR A 492 -2.58 22.46 -29.56
CA THR A 492 -1.84 22.19 -30.77
C THR A 492 -2.58 22.67 -32.03
N LYS A 493 -3.84 22.31 -32.17
CA LYS A 493 -4.68 22.72 -33.32
C LYS A 493 -4.85 24.24 -33.42
N PRO A 494 -5.24 24.98 -32.36
CA PRO A 494 -5.33 26.45 -32.42
C PRO A 494 -3.99 27.11 -32.70
N LEU A 495 -2.89 26.60 -32.12
CA LEU A 495 -1.54 27.11 -32.36
C LEU A 495 -1.14 26.97 -33.83
N MET A 496 -1.33 25.79 -34.41
CA MET A 496 -1.07 25.54 -35.85
C MET A 496 -1.93 26.45 -36.74
N THR A 497 -3.17 26.68 -36.39
CA THR A 497 -4.06 27.61 -37.13
C THR A 497 -3.55 29.04 -37.10
N LEU A 498 -3.00 29.49 -35.97
CA LEU A 498 -2.39 30.83 -35.85
C LEU A 498 -1.08 30.93 -36.64
N LEU A 499 -0.21 29.93 -36.51
CA LEU A 499 1.07 29.90 -37.24
C LEU A 499 0.86 29.91 -38.74
N ALA A 500 -0.14 29.19 -39.27
CA ALA A 500 -0.50 29.20 -40.68
C ALA A 500 -0.98 30.58 -41.18
N ARG A 501 -1.34 31.51 -40.30
CA ARG A 501 -1.73 32.89 -40.65
C ARG A 501 -0.54 33.85 -40.67
N THR A 502 0.59 33.48 -40.09
CA THR A 502 1.80 34.33 -40.06
C THR A 502 2.46 34.37 -41.43
N GLN A 503 3.16 35.48 -41.74
CA GLN A 503 3.91 35.59 -42.99
C GLN A 503 5.03 34.58 -43.09
N TYR A 504 5.67 34.23 -41.99
CA TYR A 504 6.80 33.28 -41.94
C TYR A 504 6.39 31.88 -42.39
N PHE A 505 5.33 31.35 -41.81
CA PHE A 505 4.85 30.00 -42.10
C PHE A 505 3.88 29.99 -43.29
N GLY A 506 2.99 31.00 -43.42
CA GLY A 506 1.92 31.05 -44.40
C GLY A 506 2.36 31.37 -45.83
N SER A 507 3.53 32.02 -46.03
CA SER A 507 4.04 32.36 -47.35
C SER A 507 4.65 31.18 -48.12
N GLY A 508 5.01 30.09 -47.45
CA GLY A 508 5.69 28.94 -48.05
C GLY A 508 7.09 29.23 -48.63
N LYS A 509 7.60 30.49 -48.45
CA LYS A 509 8.87 30.94 -49.03
C LYS A 509 10.11 30.58 -48.20
N HIS A 510 9.93 30.46 -46.87
CA HIS A 510 11.05 30.22 -45.96
C HIS A 510 11.42 28.74 -45.92
N ARG A 511 12.60 28.41 -46.45
CA ARG A 511 13.10 27.02 -46.58
C ARG A 511 13.23 26.29 -45.24
N PHE A 512 13.36 27.01 -44.13
CA PHE A 512 13.47 26.45 -42.77
C PHE A 512 12.13 26.37 -42.03
N SER A 513 11.01 26.83 -42.63
CA SER A 513 9.70 26.82 -41.97
C SER A 513 9.13 25.41 -41.74
N GLY A 514 9.66 24.38 -42.44
CA GLY A 514 9.08 23.02 -42.45
C GLY A 514 7.82 22.89 -43.32
N LEU A 515 7.21 24.02 -43.70
CA LEU A 515 6.02 24.11 -44.56
C LEU A 515 6.33 24.72 -45.94
N SER A 516 7.61 24.77 -46.35
CA SER A 516 8.00 25.28 -47.66
C SER A 516 7.57 24.30 -48.78
N ALA A 517 7.20 24.84 -49.93
CA ALA A 517 6.78 24.05 -51.08
C ALA A 517 7.83 23.00 -51.49
N ASP A 518 9.11 23.37 -51.45
CA ASP A 518 10.24 22.49 -51.76
C ASP A 518 10.33 21.30 -50.77
N HIS A 519 10.13 21.55 -49.48
CA HIS A 519 10.20 20.51 -48.45
C HIS A 519 8.99 19.58 -48.50
N MET A 520 7.84 20.10 -48.88
CA MET A 520 6.61 19.31 -49.04
C MET A 520 6.50 18.60 -50.38
N GLY A 521 7.48 18.77 -51.27
CA GLY A 521 7.53 18.10 -52.59
C GLY A 521 6.54 18.69 -53.60
N VAL A 522 6.08 19.92 -53.43
CA VAL A 522 5.16 20.60 -54.34
C VAL A 522 5.95 21.38 -55.38
N ARG A 523 5.96 20.93 -56.61
CA ARG A 523 6.51 21.68 -57.74
C ARG A 523 5.46 22.71 -58.21
N GLY A 524 5.55 23.93 -57.70
CA GLY A 524 4.71 25.06 -58.07
C GLY A 524 3.47 25.27 -57.20
N LEU A 525 3.38 26.43 -56.54
CA LEU A 525 2.14 26.84 -55.85
C LEU A 525 1.08 27.17 -56.90
N PRO A 526 -0.17 26.63 -56.82
CA PRO A 526 -1.27 27.05 -57.68
C PRO A 526 -1.54 28.54 -57.41
N GLY A 527 -1.26 29.40 -58.32
CA GLY A 527 -1.51 30.84 -58.23
C GLY A 527 -0.50 31.76 -58.90
N ARG A 528 0.64 31.25 -59.35
CA ARG A 528 1.52 31.99 -60.24
C ARG A 528 1.34 31.46 -61.66
N ARG A 529 0.49 32.08 -62.46
CA ARG A 529 0.59 32.00 -63.94
C ARG A 529 2.03 32.41 -64.30
N PRO A 530 2.78 31.60 -65.08
CA PRO A 530 4.01 32.10 -65.66
C PRO A 530 3.66 33.38 -66.43
N ALA A 531 4.41 34.47 -66.20
CA ALA A 531 4.30 35.61 -67.08
C ALA A 531 4.64 35.08 -68.47
N THR A 532 3.67 35.08 -69.34
CA THR A 532 3.89 34.88 -70.78
C THR A 532 4.94 35.88 -71.19
N ALA A 533 6.11 35.37 -71.60
CA ALA A 533 7.07 36.14 -72.34
C ALA A 533 6.33 36.73 -73.55
N GLY A 534 6.36 38.05 -73.64
CA GLY A 534 5.76 38.76 -74.69
C GLY A 534 6.32 38.29 -76.03
N GLU A 535 5.43 37.95 -76.88
CA GLU A 535 5.68 37.80 -78.33
C GLU A 535 5.99 39.20 -78.83
N GLU A 536 7.28 39.43 -79.18
CA GLU A 536 7.66 40.48 -80.13
C GLU A 536 7.74 39.81 -81.48
N ALA A 537 6.88 40.28 -82.41
CA ALA A 537 7.11 40.28 -83.82
C ALA A 537 6.62 41.60 -84.40
#